data_779c62688363a49eab5f50b2e0f6d63c
#
_entry.id   779c62688363a49eab5f50b2e0f6d63c
#
_cell.length_a   1.000
_cell.length_b   1.000
_cell.length_c   1.000
_cell.angle_alpha   90.00
_cell.angle_beta   90.00
_cell.angle_gamma   90.00
#
_symmetry.space_group_name_H-M   'P 1'
#
loop_
_entity.id
_entity.type
_entity.pdbx_description
1 polymer ?
#
loop_
_entity_poly.entity_id
_entity_poly.type
_entity_poly.pdbx_seq_one_letter_code
_entity_poly.pdbx_strand_id
1 'polypeptide(L)'
;MFHYFLQLNFATILISFFMLIFVNVNPVFQRKVIRLFSIAISSVLCLVIVDSIEYWCATLPYPTTLRVAVSIIGYALRPINICFVIILSCGNRVSQKFKKFIALPGILNTLIAPTALFSGVCFSYSDKNEFVRGPLGYSAFAASGFYLILLVIPVSYTHLRAHETTLHL
;
A
#
# COMPACT_ATOMS: atom_id res chain seq x y z
N MET A 1 -18.92 17.20 -2.92
CA MET A 1 -18.26 15.87 -2.97
C MET A 1 -16.74 15.96 -3.08
N PHE A 2 -16.17 16.62 -4.10
CA PHE A 2 -14.71 16.85 -4.26
C PHE A 2 -14.08 17.57 -3.05
N HIS A 3 -14.77 18.55 -2.45
CA HIS A 3 -14.31 19.26 -1.26
C HIS A 3 -14.17 18.33 -0.04
N TYR A 4 -15.12 17.43 0.18
CA TYR A 4 -15.09 16.48 1.31
C TYR A 4 -13.94 15.46 1.15
N PHE A 5 -13.72 15.02 -0.08
CA PHE A 5 -12.59 14.15 -0.41
C PHE A 5 -11.24 14.83 -0.17
N LEU A 6 -11.07 16.06 -0.64
CA LEU A 6 -9.85 16.84 -0.38
C LEU A 6 -9.63 17.03 1.12
N GLN A 7 -10.67 17.31 1.90
CA GLN A 7 -10.54 17.42 3.36
C GLN A 7 -10.06 16.11 3.99
N LEU A 8 -10.62 14.97 3.59
CA LEU A 8 -10.28 13.67 4.16
C LEU A 8 -8.85 13.25 3.83
N ASN A 9 -8.36 13.55 2.62
CA ASN A 9 -7.05 13.14 2.13
C ASN A 9 -6.00 14.25 2.12
N PHE A 10 -6.38 15.46 2.52
CA PHE A 10 -5.50 16.64 2.47
C PHE A 10 -4.18 16.40 3.19
N ALA A 11 -4.21 15.87 4.41
CA ALA A 11 -3.01 15.58 5.18
C ALA A 11 -2.11 14.56 4.46
N THR A 12 -2.68 13.50 3.90
CA THR A 12 -1.93 12.48 3.15
C THR A 12 -1.27 13.05 1.91
N ILE A 13 -1.99 13.89 1.16
CA ILE A 13 -1.47 14.55 -0.04
C ILE A 13 -0.35 15.52 0.36
N LEU A 14 -0.57 16.38 1.35
CA LEU A 14 0.40 17.37 1.80
C LEU A 14 1.69 16.71 2.31
N ILE A 15 1.57 15.71 3.19
CA ILE A 15 2.72 14.97 3.73
C ILE A 15 3.46 14.25 2.60
N SER A 16 2.76 13.65 1.63
CA SER A 16 3.38 12.97 0.51
C SER A 16 4.18 13.93 -0.38
N PHE A 17 3.63 15.11 -0.68
CA PHE A 17 4.36 16.15 -1.42
C PHE A 17 5.59 16.65 -0.66
N PHE A 18 5.44 16.93 0.63
CA PHE A 18 6.56 17.34 1.48
C PHE A 18 7.66 16.28 1.49
N MET A 19 7.30 15.01 1.68
CA MET A 19 8.25 13.90 1.67
C MET A 19 8.94 13.71 0.31
N LEU A 20 8.22 13.89 -0.80
CA LEU A 20 8.83 13.87 -2.14
C LEU A 20 9.89 14.94 -2.29
N ILE A 21 9.59 16.19 -1.89
CA ILE A 21 10.54 17.29 -1.94
C ILE A 21 11.73 16.99 -1.02
N PHE A 22 11.47 16.62 0.23
CA PHE A 22 12.50 16.36 1.23
C PHE A 22 13.48 15.28 0.77
N VAL A 23 12.99 14.15 0.25
CA VAL A 23 13.84 13.04 -0.19
C VAL A 23 14.68 13.42 -1.42
N ASN A 24 14.14 14.24 -2.34
CA ASN A 24 14.84 14.62 -3.57
C ASN A 24 15.86 15.75 -3.34
N VAL A 25 15.63 16.65 -2.38
CA VAL A 25 16.52 17.80 -2.10
C VAL A 25 17.63 17.43 -1.11
N ASN A 26 17.42 16.40 -0.26
CA ASN A 26 18.37 16.06 0.78
C ASN A 26 19.61 15.33 0.21
N PRO A 27 20.84 15.92 0.30
CA PRO A 27 22.06 15.35 -0.28
C PRO A 27 22.58 14.10 0.44
N VAL A 28 22.06 13.80 1.63
CA VAL A 28 22.48 12.63 2.44
C VAL A 28 22.01 11.32 1.82
N PHE A 29 20.92 11.34 1.04
CA PHE A 29 20.36 10.13 0.46
C PHE A 29 21.07 9.71 -0.83
N GLN A 30 21.39 8.42 -0.92
CA GLN A 30 21.90 7.83 -2.16
C GLN A 30 20.82 7.83 -3.25
N ARG A 31 21.19 8.03 -4.51
CA ARG A 31 20.25 8.03 -5.67
C ARG A 31 19.32 6.82 -5.73
N LYS A 32 19.81 5.63 -5.34
CA LYS A 32 19.00 4.42 -5.29
C LYS A 32 17.88 4.51 -4.24
N VAL A 33 18.20 5.05 -3.07
CA VAL A 33 17.26 5.25 -1.97
C VAL A 33 16.21 6.30 -2.37
N ILE A 34 16.64 7.43 -2.95
CA ILE A 34 15.74 8.48 -3.46
C ILE A 34 14.73 7.89 -4.44
N ARG A 35 15.19 7.12 -5.43
CA ARG A 35 14.29 6.50 -6.43
C ARG A 35 13.24 5.60 -5.79
N LEU A 36 13.65 4.73 -4.88
CA LEU A 36 12.74 3.80 -4.22
C LEU A 36 11.71 4.51 -3.32
N PHE A 37 12.14 5.53 -2.56
CA PHE A 37 11.24 6.36 -1.76
C PHE A 37 10.26 7.14 -2.64
N SER A 38 10.74 7.73 -3.74
CA SER A 38 9.87 8.46 -4.67
C SER A 38 8.82 7.55 -5.30
N ILE A 39 9.18 6.31 -5.66
CA ILE A 39 8.22 5.32 -6.16
C ILE A 39 7.18 4.97 -5.08
N ALA A 40 7.61 4.71 -3.84
CA ALA A 40 6.71 4.38 -2.74
C ALA A 40 5.73 5.54 -2.45
N ILE A 41 6.23 6.77 -2.36
CA ILE A 41 5.37 7.94 -2.11
C ILE A 41 4.42 8.19 -3.29
N SER A 42 4.90 8.07 -4.53
CA SER A 42 4.05 8.21 -5.73
C SER A 42 2.96 7.15 -5.78
N SER A 43 3.23 5.93 -5.31
CA SER A 43 2.20 4.88 -5.24
C SER A 43 1.15 5.14 -4.17
N VAL A 44 1.50 5.82 -3.06
CA VAL A 44 0.52 6.31 -2.08
C VAL A 44 -0.37 7.39 -2.69
N LEU A 45 0.20 8.36 -3.43
CA LEU A 45 -0.59 9.38 -4.13
C LEU A 45 -1.51 8.75 -5.18
N CYS A 46 -1.04 7.75 -5.91
CA CYS A 46 -1.86 6.98 -6.85
C CYS A 46 -3.03 6.29 -6.12
N LEU A 47 -2.79 5.70 -4.95
CA LEU A 47 -3.84 5.08 -4.14
C LEU A 47 -4.89 6.09 -3.70
N VAL A 48 -4.49 7.31 -3.29
CA VAL A 48 -5.41 8.39 -2.95
C VAL A 48 -6.31 8.75 -4.15
N ILE A 49 -5.77 8.81 -5.37
CA ILE A 49 -6.56 9.06 -6.58
C ILE A 49 -7.54 7.92 -6.85
N VAL A 50 -7.08 6.68 -6.75
CA VAL A 50 -7.89 5.47 -6.95
C VAL A 50 -9.05 5.43 -5.95
N ASP A 51 -8.78 5.65 -4.66
CA ASP A 51 -9.80 5.68 -3.61
C ASP A 51 -10.82 6.82 -3.83
N SER A 52 -10.39 7.94 -4.42
CA SER A 52 -11.28 9.05 -4.79
C SER A 52 -12.27 8.66 -5.87
N ILE A 53 -11.76 8.03 -6.91
CA ILE A 53 -12.58 7.59 -8.05
C ILE A 53 -13.53 6.50 -7.57
N GLU A 54 -13.08 5.57 -6.72
CA GLU A 54 -13.92 4.54 -6.13
C GLU A 54 -15.06 5.15 -5.31
N TYR A 55 -14.73 6.14 -4.44
CA TYR A 55 -15.72 6.86 -3.66
C TYR A 55 -16.74 7.58 -4.53
N TRP A 56 -16.29 8.26 -5.60
CA TRP A 56 -17.19 8.89 -6.56
C TRP A 56 -18.09 7.86 -7.25
N CYS A 57 -17.55 6.75 -7.73
CA CYS A 57 -18.33 5.68 -8.34
C CYS A 57 -19.34 5.05 -7.36
N ALA A 58 -19.04 5.03 -6.06
CA ALA A 58 -19.93 4.51 -5.02
C ALA A 58 -21.21 5.35 -4.86
N THR A 59 -21.21 6.61 -5.30
CA THR A 59 -22.39 7.48 -5.26
C THR A 59 -23.35 7.26 -6.43
N LEU A 60 -22.95 6.48 -7.44
CA LEU A 60 -23.82 6.15 -8.57
C LEU A 60 -24.86 5.10 -8.16
N PRO A 61 -26.04 5.10 -8.79
CA PRO A 61 -27.12 4.19 -8.42
C PRO A 61 -26.88 2.73 -8.83
N TYR A 62 -25.89 2.49 -9.67
CA TYR A 62 -25.55 1.15 -10.19
C TYR A 62 -24.03 0.96 -10.27
N PRO A 63 -23.52 -0.29 -10.19
CA PRO A 63 -22.11 -0.54 -10.31
C PRO A 63 -21.61 -0.28 -11.73
N THR A 64 -20.46 0.39 -11.83
CA THR A 64 -19.81 0.67 -13.11
C THR A 64 -18.55 -0.19 -13.28
N THR A 65 -18.18 -0.50 -14.52
CA THR A 65 -16.93 -1.19 -14.82
C THR A 65 -15.72 -0.40 -14.30
N LEU A 66 -15.80 0.93 -14.33
CA LEU A 66 -14.79 1.80 -13.76
C LEU A 66 -14.61 1.55 -12.26
N ARG A 67 -15.72 1.41 -11.50
CA ARG A 67 -15.67 1.11 -10.06
C ARG A 67 -14.94 -0.22 -9.79
N VAL A 68 -15.28 -1.26 -10.54
CA VAL A 68 -14.59 -2.56 -10.43
C VAL A 68 -13.10 -2.43 -10.72
N ALA A 69 -12.74 -1.73 -11.81
CA ALA A 69 -11.34 -1.55 -12.20
C ALA A 69 -10.52 -0.79 -11.15
N VAL A 70 -11.02 0.34 -10.63
CA VAL A 70 -10.30 1.11 -9.59
C VAL A 70 -10.22 0.34 -8.28
N SER A 71 -11.24 -0.44 -7.93
CA SER A 71 -11.20 -1.28 -6.74
C SER A 71 -10.17 -2.40 -6.86
N ILE A 72 -10.00 -3.01 -8.03
CA ILE A 72 -8.93 -3.98 -8.30
C ILE A 72 -7.55 -3.33 -8.09
N ILE A 73 -7.35 -2.13 -8.64
CA ILE A 73 -6.09 -1.39 -8.48
C ILE A 73 -5.84 -1.07 -7.00
N GLY A 74 -6.84 -0.56 -6.29
CA GLY A 74 -6.76 -0.28 -4.86
C GLY A 74 -6.43 -1.53 -4.03
N TYR A 75 -7.07 -2.65 -4.35
CA TYR A 75 -6.82 -3.94 -3.69
C TYR A 75 -5.38 -4.43 -3.88
N ALA A 76 -4.81 -4.25 -5.06
CA ALA A 76 -3.43 -4.61 -5.37
C ALA A 76 -2.41 -3.66 -4.72
N LEU A 77 -2.65 -2.34 -4.79
CA LEU A 77 -1.69 -1.32 -4.33
C LEU A 77 -1.52 -1.29 -2.82
N ARG A 78 -2.58 -1.52 -2.02
CA ARG A 78 -2.51 -1.43 -0.55
C ARG A 78 -1.40 -2.32 0.04
N PRO A 79 -1.37 -3.65 -0.17
CA PRO A 79 -0.28 -4.48 0.36
C PRO A 79 1.07 -4.22 -0.33
N ILE A 80 1.08 -3.85 -1.61
CA ILE A 80 2.32 -3.52 -2.34
C ILE A 80 3.02 -2.32 -1.70
N ASN A 81 2.28 -1.28 -1.28
CA ASN A 81 2.85 -0.12 -0.61
C ASN A 81 3.59 -0.51 0.68
N ILE A 82 2.99 -1.36 1.51
CA ILE A 82 3.64 -1.83 2.74
C ILE A 82 4.87 -2.68 2.41
N CYS A 83 4.78 -3.54 1.40
CA CYS A 83 5.90 -4.33 0.91
C CYS A 83 7.08 -3.45 0.47
N PHE A 84 6.84 -2.36 -0.25
CA PHE A 84 7.88 -1.40 -0.63
C PHE A 84 8.56 -0.78 0.58
N VAL A 85 7.80 -0.35 1.58
CA VAL A 85 8.36 0.21 2.83
C VAL A 85 9.28 -0.79 3.52
N ILE A 86 8.88 -2.08 3.59
CA ILE A 86 9.71 -3.13 4.19
C ILE A 86 10.99 -3.35 3.39
N ILE A 87 10.92 -3.47 2.06
CA ILE A 87 12.09 -3.67 1.20
C ILE A 87 13.06 -2.49 1.33
N LEU A 88 12.54 -1.26 1.43
CA LEU A 88 13.33 -0.07 1.68
C LEU A 88 14.03 -0.12 3.04
N SER A 89 13.30 -0.45 4.09
CA SER A 89 13.82 -0.53 5.46
C SER A 89 14.91 -1.62 5.61
N CYS A 90 14.75 -2.74 4.92
CA CYS A 90 15.74 -3.82 4.91
C CYS A 90 17.03 -3.45 4.15
N GLY A 91 16.96 -2.56 3.17
CA GLY A 91 18.11 -2.13 2.36
C GLY A 91 18.87 -3.30 1.70
N ASN A 92 20.21 -3.25 1.79
CA ASN A 92 21.08 -4.30 1.26
C ASN A 92 21.41 -5.42 2.27
N ARG A 93 20.89 -5.30 3.51
CA ARG A 93 21.19 -6.24 4.60
C ARG A 93 20.53 -7.62 4.42
N VAL A 94 19.56 -7.70 3.52
CA VAL A 94 18.71 -8.88 3.33
C VAL A 94 18.97 -9.51 1.96
N SER A 95 19.06 -10.86 1.93
CA SER A 95 19.31 -11.62 0.71
C SER A 95 18.19 -11.43 -0.34
N GLN A 96 18.53 -11.58 -1.62
CA GLN A 96 17.54 -11.48 -2.71
C GLN A 96 16.45 -12.56 -2.60
N LYS A 97 16.79 -13.75 -2.06
CA LYS A 97 15.79 -14.81 -1.82
C LYS A 97 14.73 -14.38 -0.81
N PHE A 98 15.14 -13.71 0.26
CA PHE A 98 14.23 -13.21 1.27
C PHE A 98 13.36 -12.05 0.76
N LYS A 99 13.91 -11.15 -0.08
CA LYS A 99 13.12 -10.10 -0.73
C LYS A 99 12.02 -10.67 -1.63
N LYS A 100 12.32 -11.74 -2.38
CA LYS A 100 11.32 -12.46 -3.18
C LYS A 100 10.24 -13.11 -2.30
N PHE A 101 10.64 -13.70 -1.17
CA PHE A 101 9.70 -14.27 -0.21
C PHE A 101 8.75 -13.21 0.37
N ILE A 102 9.28 -12.04 0.77
CA ILE A 102 8.47 -10.91 1.23
C ILE A 102 7.49 -10.45 0.14
N ALA A 103 7.90 -10.41 -1.13
CA ALA A 103 7.03 -9.96 -2.22
C ALA A 103 5.88 -10.93 -2.53
N LEU A 104 6.00 -12.21 -2.17
CA LEU A 104 5.07 -13.26 -2.54
C LEU A 104 3.60 -12.98 -2.15
N PRO A 105 3.25 -12.58 -0.90
CA PRO A 105 1.86 -12.29 -0.54
C PRO A 105 1.25 -11.16 -1.36
N GLY A 106 2.02 -10.10 -1.65
CA GLY A 106 1.58 -8.98 -2.48
C GLY A 106 1.33 -9.42 -3.93
N ILE A 107 2.20 -10.25 -4.49
CA ILE A 107 2.05 -10.81 -5.85
C ILE A 107 0.79 -11.68 -5.90
N LEU A 108 0.60 -12.58 -4.95
CA LEU A 108 -0.59 -13.44 -4.88
C LEU A 108 -1.87 -12.62 -4.80
N ASN A 109 -1.90 -11.59 -3.93
CA ASN A 109 -3.05 -10.70 -3.82
C ASN A 109 -3.32 -9.95 -5.14
N THR A 110 -2.26 -9.50 -5.83
CA THR A 110 -2.39 -8.82 -7.14
C THR A 110 -2.93 -9.75 -8.23
N LEU A 111 -2.65 -11.04 -8.16
CA LEU A 111 -3.20 -12.05 -9.08
C LEU A 111 -4.65 -12.41 -8.75
N ILE A 112 -5.03 -12.35 -7.48
CA ILE A 112 -6.40 -12.65 -7.02
C ILE A 112 -7.35 -11.48 -7.35
N ALA A 113 -6.94 -10.23 -7.17
CA ALA A 113 -7.80 -9.06 -7.33
C ALA A 113 -8.53 -8.99 -8.69
N PRO A 114 -7.90 -9.25 -9.86
CA PRO A 114 -8.57 -9.24 -11.16
C PRO A 114 -9.67 -10.28 -11.33
N THR A 115 -9.74 -11.31 -10.47
CA THR A 115 -10.84 -12.28 -10.51
C THR A 115 -12.20 -11.63 -10.28
N ALA A 116 -12.24 -10.44 -9.66
CA ALA A 116 -13.46 -9.65 -9.52
C ALA A 116 -14.12 -9.24 -10.84
N LEU A 117 -13.37 -9.26 -11.97
CA LEU A 117 -13.93 -8.99 -13.31
C LEU A 117 -14.79 -10.14 -13.87
N PHE A 118 -14.48 -11.38 -13.46
CA PHE A 118 -15.07 -12.58 -14.06
C PHE A 118 -15.87 -13.40 -13.06
N SER A 119 -15.61 -13.23 -11.78
CA SER A 119 -16.23 -14.02 -10.72
C SER A 119 -16.25 -13.22 -9.41
N GLY A 120 -17.22 -13.49 -8.54
CA GLY A 120 -17.29 -12.89 -7.21
C GLY A 120 -16.30 -13.47 -6.19
N VAL A 121 -15.22 -14.14 -6.62
CA VAL A 121 -14.28 -14.84 -5.73
C VAL A 121 -13.51 -13.85 -4.86
N CYS A 122 -13.04 -12.72 -5.40
CA CYS A 122 -12.40 -11.67 -4.61
C CYS A 122 -13.44 -10.73 -4.01
N PHE A 123 -14.21 -10.08 -4.87
CA PHE A 123 -15.33 -9.22 -4.51
C PHE A 123 -16.26 -9.03 -5.71
N SER A 124 -17.47 -8.54 -5.44
CA SER A 124 -18.44 -8.14 -6.46
C SER A 124 -19.21 -6.91 -5.98
N TYR A 125 -20.06 -6.38 -6.82
CA TYR A 125 -21.00 -5.32 -6.45
C TYR A 125 -22.42 -5.81 -6.69
N SER A 126 -23.33 -5.53 -5.75
CA SER A 126 -24.76 -5.77 -5.92
C SER A 126 -25.36 -4.78 -6.92
N ASP A 127 -26.60 -5.05 -7.39
CA ASP A 127 -27.35 -4.14 -8.27
C ASP A 127 -27.55 -2.75 -7.63
N LYS A 128 -27.53 -2.68 -6.31
CA LYS A 128 -27.60 -1.42 -5.53
C LYS A 128 -26.23 -0.75 -5.34
N ASN A 129 -25.22 -1.20 -6.06
CA ASN A 129 -23.85 -0.68 -5.98
C ASN A 129 -23.19 -0.87 -4.60
N GLU A 130 -23.60 -1.88 -3.82
CA GLU A 130 -23.00 -2.23 -2.54
C GLU A 130 -21.84 -3.21 -2.75
N PHE A 131 -20.77 -3.02 -2.02
CA PHE A 131 -19.59 -3.91 -2.07
C PHE A 131 -19.89 -5.23 -1.36
N VAL A 132 -19.75 -6.33 -2.08
CA VAL A 132 -19.92 -7.70 -1.57
C VAL A 132 -18.57 -8.41 -1.60
N ARG A 133 -18.11 -8.86 -0.44
CA ARG A 133 -16.83 -9.54 -0.31
C ARG A 133 -16.96 -11.01 -0.64
N GLY A 134 -16.10 -11.50 -1.53
CA GLY A 134 -16.02 -12.90 -1.88
C GLY A 134 -15.15 -13.73 -0.93
N PRO A 135 -15.03 -15.06 -1.15
CA PRO A 135 -14.23 -15.95 -0.30
C PRO A 135 -12.77 -15.55 -0.15
N LEU A 136 -12.13 -15.04 -1.20
CA LEU A 136 -10.76 -14.54 -1.19
C LEU A 136 -10.68 -13.03 -0.96
N GLY A 137 -11.77 -12.37 -0.62
CA GLY A 137 -11.84 -10.93 -0.40
C GLY A 137 -11.07 -10.43 0.83
N TYR A 138 -10.53 -11.32 1.64
CA TYR A 138 -9.65 -10.99 2.76
C TYR A 138 -8.16 -11.07 2.40
N SER A 139 -7.80 -11.46 1.16
CA SER A 139 -6.40 -11.63 0.74
C SER A 139 -5.55 -10.38 0.91
N ALA A 140 -6.10 -9.19 0.60
CA ALA A 140 -5.40 -7.91 0.81
C ALA A 140 -5.14 -7.64 2.30
N PHE A 141 -6.09 -7.95 3.18
CA PHE A 141 -5.92 -7.80 4.62
C PHE A 141 -4.90 -8.78 5.17
N ALA A 142 -4.95 -10.04 4.73
CA ALA A 142 -3.99 -11.06 5.12
C ALA A 142 -2.56 -10.69 4.70
N ALA A 143 -2.37 -10.23 3.46
CA ALA A 143 -1.09 -9.75 2.96
C ALA A 143 -0.61 -8.51 3.73
N SER A 144 -1.47 -7.53 3.98
CA SER A 144 -1.14 -6.33 4.74
C SER A 144 -0.80 -6.65 6.20
N GLY A 145 -1.56 -7.54 6.84
CA GLY A 145 -1.30 -8.00 8.21
C GLY A 145 0.04 -8.72 8.33
N PHE A 146 0.36 -9.60 7.38
CA PHE A 146 1.68 -10.22 7.28
C PHE A 146 2.80 -9.19 7.18
N TYR A 147 2.64 -8.18 6.35
CA TYR A 147 3.63 -7.10 6.21
C TYR A 147 3.76 -6.25 7.47
N LEU A 148 2.66 -5.94 8.16
CA LEU A 148 2.71 -5.21 9.43
C LEU A 148 3.50 -5.98 10.48
N ILE A 149 3.30 -7.29 10.61
CA ILE A 149 4.08 -8.15 11.51
C ILE A 149 5.57 -8.08 11.14
N LEU A 150 5.90 -8.22 9.86
CA LEU A 150 7.29 -8.12 9.38
C LEU A 150 7.91 -6.74 9.62
N LEU A 151 7.13 -5.67 9.64
CA LEU A 151 7.62 -4.31 9.92
C LEU A 151 7.94 -4.13 11.40
N VAL A 152 7.12 -4.68 12.29
CA VAL A 152 7.30 -4.56 13.75
C VAL A 152 8.56 -5.29 14.23
N ILE A 153 8.86 -6.46 13.69
CA ILE A 153 10.01 -7.27 14.10
C ILE A 153 11.36 -6.52 13.99
N PRO A 154 11.74 -5.94 12.82
CA PRO A 154 13.00 -5.21 12.69
C PRO A 154 13.06 -3.95 13.55
N VAL A 155 11.94 -3.24 13.70
CA VAL A 155 11.87 -2.02 14.52
C VAL A 155 12.11 -2.36 15.99
N SER A 156 11.48 -3.41 16.50
CA SER A 156 11.68 -3.87 17.88
C SER A 156 13.12 -4.30 18.14
N TYR A 157 13.75 -5.00 17.17
CA TYR A 157 15.13 -5.46 17.30
C TYR A 157 16.14 -4.29 17.29
N THR A 158 15.93 -3.27 16.46
CA THR A 158 16.81 -2.09 16.43
C THR A 158 16.68 -1.26 17.70
N HIS A 159 15.49 -1.14 18.30
CA HIS A 159 15.28 -0.47 19.57
C HIS A 159 15.97 -1.18 20.73
N LEU A 160 15.84 -2.51 20.83
CA LEU A 160 16.50 -3.30 21.88
C LEU A 160 18.03 -3.16 21.80
N ARG A 161 18.61 -3.22 20.62
CA ARG A 161 20.06 -3.10 20.43
C ARG A 161 20.60 -1.70 20.72
N ALA A 162 19.82 -0.65 20.45
CA ALA A 162 20.18 0.71 20.82
C ALA A 162 20.20 0.91 22.35
N HIS A 163 19.30 0.26 23.08
CA HIS A 163 19.30 0.27 24.56
C HIS A 163 20.49 -0.46 25.15
N GLU A 164 20.91 -1.60 24.58
CA GLU A 164 22.09 -2.33 25.08
C GLU A 164 23.39 -1.53 24.93
N THR A 165 23.54 -0.79 23.84
CA THR A 165 24.75 0.05 23.62
C THR A 165 24.82 1.29 24.50
N THR A 166 23.70 1.79 25.01
CA THR A 166 23.66 2.91 25.97
C THR A 166 23.92 2.49 27.43
N LEU A 167 23.79 1.20 27.75
CA LEU A 167 24.07 0.65 29.09
C LEU A 167 25.55 0.28 29.29
N HIS A 168 26.37 0.30 28.22
CA HIS A 168 27.79 -0.04 28.24
C HIS A 168 28.72 1.18 28.10
N LEU A 169 28.18 2.41 28.14
CA LEU A 169 28.91 3.69 28.22
C LEU A 169 28.73 4.33 29.58
#